data_f25fc80535de82589edc7e6a3d149ced
#
_entry.id   f25fc80535de82589edc7e6a3d149ced
#
_cell.length_a   1.000
_cell.length_b   1.000
_cell.length_c   1.000
_cell.angle_alpha   90.00
_cell.angle_beta   90.00
_cell.angle_gamma   90.00
#
_symmetry.space_group_name_H-M   'P 1'
#
loop_
_entity.id
_entity.type
_entity.pdbx_description
1 polymer ?
#
loop_
_entity_poly.entity_id
_entity_poly.type
_entity_poly.pdbx_seq_one_letter_code
_entity_poly.pdbx_strand_id
1 'polypeptide(L)'
;GQTEVVELDAPPLEYSLDQTIEEQPYSEYTLNIEAEGFESISVSGTEILANTKAIQNIRMKQKDQSREEEQVFVIPAHTLYGNYPPKIAEEEIKPVNETGEIVLSRVVVPEYIIVHDGSPRDSTAQNYYVKYKDYIKNVASSEIYATWPDDTIRANILAIMSFTLNRVYTEWYRNKGKDFTITSSTAYDHKWIRGRNVFDSISR
;
A
#
# COMPACT_ATOMS: atom_id res chain seq x y z
N GLY A 1 -16.03 10.61 11.39
CA GLY A 1 -15.68 12.05 11.41
C GLY A 1 -14.62 12.36 10.38
N GLN A 2 -14.42 13.62 10.12
CA GLN A 2 -13.35 14.14 9.26
C GLN A 2 -12.80 15.39 9.94
N THR A 3 -11.48 15.55 9.95
CA THR A 3 -10.82 16.78 10.44
C THR A 3 -10.83 17.86 9.36
N GLU A 4 -10.54 19.07 9.76
CA GLU A 4 -10.18 20.14 8.82
C GLU A 4 -8.88 19.80 8.08
N VAL A 5 -8.68 20.44 6.92
CA VAL A 5 -7.44 20.32 6.17
C VAL A 5 -6.37 21.18 6.84
N VAL A 6 -5.21 20.61 7.07
CA VAL A 6 -4.04 21.31 7.62
C VAL A 6 -3.02 21.49 6.52
N GLU A 7 -2.50 22.70 6.37
CA GLU A 7 -1.40 22.99 5.47
C GLU A 7 -0.07 22.61 6.13
N LEU A 8 0.74 21.85 5.41
CA LEU A 8 2.03 21.36 5.88
C LEU A 8 3.11 21.63 4.82
N ASP A 9 4.31 21.90 5.26
CA ASP A 9 5.44 22.14 4.38
C ASP A 9 5.85 20.88 3.62
N ALA A 10 6.15 21.02 2.33
CA ALA A 10 6.68 19.98 1.47
C ALA A 10 7.85 20.49 0.64
N PRO A 11 8.77 19.62 0.21
CA PRO A 11 9.84 19.98 -0.71
C PRO A 11 9.30 20.52 -2.03
N PRO A 12 10.13 21.21 -2.81
CA PRO A 12 9.76 21.70 -4.14
C PRO A 12 9.19 20.60 -5.03
N LEU A 13 8.22 20.97 -5.88
CA LEU A 13 7.53 20.04 -6.78
C LEU A 13 8.50 19.30 -7.70
N GLU A 14 9.55 19.96 -8.13
CA GLU A 14 10.59 19.46 -9.02
C GLU A 14 11.27 18.21 -8.48
N TYR A 15 11.40 18.06 -7.15
CA TYR A 15 12.04 16.90 -6.53
C TYR A 15 11.32 15.58 -6.82
N SER A 16 10.03 15.63 -7.06
CA SER A 16 9.23 14.45 -7.42
C SER A 16 9.03 14.26 -8.93
N LEU A 17 9.41 15.24 -9.75
CA LEU A 17 9.25 15.22 -11.21
C LEU A 17 10.56 14.97 -11.96
N ASP A 18 11.70 15.37 -11.41
CA ASP A 18 13.02 15.24 -12.03
C ASP A 18 13.80 14.10 -11.39
N GLN A 19 14.05 13.04 -12.17
CA GLN A 19 14.77 11.85 -11.71
C GLN A 19 16.27 12.09 -11.46
N THR A 20 16.80 13.25 -11.85
CA THR A 20 18.21 13.62 -11.59
C THR A 20 18.42 14.22 -10.22
N ILE A 21 17.34 14.59 -9.53
CA ILE A 21 17.36 15.13 -8.19
C ILE A 21 17.38 13.97 -7.20
N GLU A 22 18.39 13.92 -6.33
CA GLU A 22 18.58 12.84 -5.35
C GLU A 22 17.96 13.17 -3.98
N GLU A 23 17.54 14.41 -3.75
CA GLU A 23 16.92 14.86 -2.52
C GLU A 23 15.53 14.22 -2.33
N GLN A 24 15.17 14.04 -1.05
CA GLN A 24 13.87 13.48 -0.69
C GLN A 24 12.73 14.36 -1.21
N PRO A 25 11.81 13.82 -2.05
CA PRO A 25 10.78 14.62 -2.70
C PRO A 25 9.53 14.87 -1.84
N TYR A 26 9.52 14.43 -0.60
CA TYR A 26 8.40 14.59 0.34
C TYR A 26 8.89 14.91 1.74
N SER A 27 8.05 15.56 2.53
CA SER A 27 8.23 15.68 3.98
C SER A 27 7.56 14.53 4.71
N GLU A 28 8.09 14.16 5.86
CA GLU A 28 7.54 13.14 6.75
C GLU A 28 7.04 13.79 8.05
N TYR A 29 5.82 13.45 8.43
CA TYR A 29 5.21 13.93 9.66
C TYR A 29 4.76 12.78 10.54
N THR A 30 4.77 13.01 11.84
CA THR A 30 4.11 12.13 12.81
C THR A 30 2.75 12.72 13.19
N LEU A 31 1.72 11.95 13.01
CA LEU A 31 0.35 12.31 13.39
C LEU A 31 -0.02 11.60 14.69
N ASN A 32 -0.32 12.39 15.72
CA ASN A 32 -0.91 11.88 16.97
C ASN A 32 -2.40 12.20 16.96
N ILE A 33 -3.21 11.17 17.05
CA ILE A 33 -4.66 11.25 16.90
C ILE A 33 -5.32 10.78 18.19
N GLU A 34 -6.09 11.67 18.77
CA GLU A 34 -6.78 11.45 20.04
C GLU A 34 -8.26 11.78 19.91
N ALA A 35 -9.10 11.00 20.54
CA ALA A 35 -10.52 11.30 20.72
C ALA A 35 -11.00 10.77 22.07
N GLU A 36 -11.94 11.49 22.68
CA GLU A 36 -12.51 11.07 23.96
C GLU A 36 -13.17 9.70 23.85
N GLY A 37 -12.81 8.79 24.76
CA GLY A 37 -13.33 7.42 24.78
C GLY A 37 -12.69 6.44 23.79
N PHE A 38 -11.66 6.87 23.05
CA PHE A 38 -10.95 6.01 22.10
C PHE A 38 -9.47 5.90 22.46
N GLU A 39 -8.86 4.77 22.04
CA GLU A 39 -7.41 4.58 22.11
C GLU A 39 -6.71 5.61 21.21
N SER A 40 -5.56 6.12 21.65
CA SER A 40 -4.73 7.01 20.84
C SER A 40 -4.09 6.27 19.69
N ILE A 41 -3.84 6.98 18.60
CA ILE A 41 -3.17 6.46 17.41
C ILE A 41 -2.00 7.37 17.07
N SER A 42 -0.82 6.79 16.89
CA SER A 42 0.36 7.47 16.36
C SER A 42 0.70 6.89 14.98
N VAL A 43 0.85 7.77 13.98
CA VAL A 43 1.29 7.40 12.62
C VAL A 43 2.54 8.21 12.30
N SER A 44 3.69 7.56 12.26
CA SER A 44 4.95 8.20 11.86
C SER A 44 5.27 7.91 10.39
N GLY A 45 5.97 8.84 9.74
CA GLY A 45 6.32 8.74 8.32
C GLY A 45 5.16 9.08 7.37
N THR A 46 4.14 9.79 7.83
CA THR A 46 3.08 10.30 6.94
C THR A 46 3.71 11.23 5.91
N GLU A 47 3.61 10.87 4.64
CA GLU A 47 4.24 11.58 3.54
C GLU A 47 3.38 12.74 3.02
N ILE A 48 4.01 13.90 2.82
CA ILE A 48 3.39 15.09 2.21
C ILE A 48 4.22 15.50 1.00
N LEU A 49 3.59 15.50 -0.15
CA LEU A 49 4.15 15.94 -1.44
C LEU A 49 3.63 17.33 -1.79
N ALA A 50 4.43 18.08 -2.55
CA ALA A 50 4.07 19.43 -2.99
C ALA A 50 2.74 19.46 -3.73
N ASN A 51 1.90 20.45 -3.41
CA ASN A 51 0.60 20.69 -4.08
C ASN A 51 -0.34 19.48 -4.10
N THR A 52 -0.22 18.56 -3.15
CA THR A 52 -1.09 17.39 -3.05
C THR A 52 -1.93 17.43 -1.78
N LYS A 53 -3.06 16.71 -1.80
CA LYS A 53 -3.86 16.47 -0.60
C LYS A 53 -3.64 15.03 -0.14
N ALA A 54 -2.98 14.88 1.00
CA ALA A 54 -2.84 13.60 1.69
C ALA A 54 -4.06 13.32 2.57
N ILE A 55 -4.50 12.07 2.59
CA ILE A 55 -5.65 11.61 3.38
C ILE A 55 -5.16 10.47 4.26
N GLN A 56 -5.20 10.67 5.58
CA GLN A 56 -4.90 9.64 6.56
C GLN A 56 -6.20 9.00 7.03
N ASN A 57 -6.46 7.79 6.54
CA ASN A 57 -7.58 6.99 7.01
C ASN A 57 -7.20 6.24 8.28
N ILE A 58 -8.01 6.38 9.32
CA ILE A 58 -7.82 5.71 10.60
C ILE A 58 -9.11 5.04 11.07
N ARG A 59 -8.96 4.00 11.88
CA ARG A 59 -10.05 3.35 12.59
C ARG A 59 -9.69 3.27 14.06
N MET A 60 -10.28 4.16 14.86
CA MET A 60 -10.10 4.19 16.30
C MET A 60 -10.87 3.06 16.97
N LYS A 61 -10.28 2.47 18.00
CA LYS A 61 -10.93 1.52 18.90
C LYS A 61 -11.39 2.23 20.15
N GLN A 62 -12.51 1.79 20.71
CA GLN A 62 -12.95 2.30 22.03
C GLN A 62 -11.96 1.86 23.09
N LYS A 63 -11.67 2.75 24.05
CA LYS A 63 -10.85 2.42 25.22
C LYS A 63 -11.48 1.30 26.01
N ASP A 64 -10.72 0.26 26.29
CA ASP A 64 -11.05 -0.71 27.31
C ASP A 64 -10.57 -0.14 28.65
N GLN A 65 -11.44 -0.12 29.66
CA GLN A 65 -11.11 0.42 31.02
C GLN A 65 -9.97 -0.35 31.71
N SER A 66 -9.56 -1.49 31.17
CA SER A 66 -8.51 -2.36 31.72
C SER A 66 -7.13 -2.19 31.09
N ARG A 67 -7.00 -1.49 29.96
CA ARG A 67 -5.74 -1.28 29.21
C ARG A 67 -5.72 0.04 28.50
N GLU A 68 -4.64 0.81 28.69
CA GLU A 68 -4.27 1.89 27.77
C GLU A 68 -3.37 1.28 26.67
N GLU A 69 -3.91 1.08 25.50
CA GLU A 69 -3.13 0.66 24.32
C GLU A 69 -3.07 1.80 23.32
N GLU A 70 -1.86 2.18 22.95
CA GLU A 70 -1.62 3.08 21.82
C GLU A 70 -1.43 2.23 20.55
N GLN A 71 -2.12 2.61 19.47
CA GLN A 71 -1.88 2.00 18.18
C GLN A 71 -0.80 2.80 17.44
N VAL A 72 0.32 2.16 17.15
CA VAL A 72 1.45 2.78 16.45
C VAL A 72 1.54 2.21 15.03
N PHE A 73 1.57 3.11 14.05
CA PHE A 73 1.85 2.78 12.65
C PHE A 73 3.12 3.48 12.20
N VAL A 74 3.98 2.77 11.49
CA VAL A 74 5.20 3.31 10.91
C VAL A 74 5.14 3.14 9.40
N ILE A 75 5.18 4.25 8.67
CA ILE A 75 5.23 4.28 7.21
C ILE A 75 6.71 4.37 6.83
N PRO A 76 7.29 3.34 6.21
CA PRO A 76 8.66 3.39 5.73
C PRO A 76 8.79 4.32 4.53
N ALA A 77 10.02 4.66 4.16
CA ALA A 77 10.32 5.50 3.00
C ALA A 77 9.61 5.02 1.72
N HIS A 78 9.22 5.96 0.87
CA HIS A 78 8.58 5.69 -0.42
C HIS A 78 9.46 4.79 -1.30
N THR A 79 8.86 3.89 -2.08
CA THR A 79 9.63 2.88 -2.85
C THR A 79 10.55 3.47 -3.91
N LEU A 80 10.22 4.64 -4.45
CA LEU A 80 11.06 5.35 -5.42
C LEU A 80 12.24 6.11 -4.78
N TYR A 81 12.26 6.23 -3.45
CA TYR A 81 13.32 6.94 -2.73
C TYR A 81 14.09 6.02 -1.76
N GLY A 82 13.38 5.15 -1.06
CA GLY A 82 13.96 4.23 -0.09
C GLY A 82 14.75 3.08 -0.73
N ASN A 83 15.60 2.46 0.06
CA ASN A 83 16.39 1.31 -0.37
C ASN A 83 15.58 0.01 -0.21
N TYR A 84 15.05 -0.51 -1.32
CA TYR A 84 14.27 -1.74 -1.36
C TYR A 84 15.01 -2.84 -2.13
N PRO A 85 14.78 -4.12 -1.77
CA PRO A 85 15.38 -5.24 -2.49
C PRO A 85 14.89 -5.29 -3.94
N PRO A 86 15.74 -5.71 -4.88
CA PRO A 86 15.34 -5.90 -6.26
C PRO A 86 14.27 -6.99 -6.38
N LYS A 87 13.45 -6.91 -7.42
CA LYS A 87 12.48 -7.97 -7.77
C LYS A 87 13.21 -9.29 -7.96
N ILE A 88 12.68 -10.34 -7.35
CA ILE A 88 13.07 -11.71 -7.64
C ILE A 88 12.40 -12.11 -8.96
N ALA A 89 13.19 -12.63 -9.90
CA ALA A 89 12.66 -13.14 -11.15
C ALA A 89 11.61 -14.22 -10.86
N GLU A 90 10.44 -14.06 -11.44
CA GLU A 90 9.41 -15.10 -11.39
C GLU A 90 9.88 -16.25 -12.27
N GLU A 91 9.93 -17.44 -11.70
CA GLU A 91 9.98 -18.65 -12.50
C GLU A 91 8.72 -18.68 -13.35
N GLU A 92 8.91 -18.73 -14.62
CA GLU A 92 7.99 -18.53 -15.76
C GLU A 92 6.51 -18.85 -15.55
N ILE A 93 5.70 -18.21 -16.42
CA ILE A 93 4.30 -18.49 -16.66
C ILE A 93 4.04 -19.98 -16.53
N LYS A 94 3.40 -20.36 -15.44
CA LYS A 94 2.98 -21.74 -15.25
C LYS A 94 2.05 -22.14 -16.39
N PRO A 95 2.33 -23.21 -17.12
CA PRO A 95 1.37 -23.76 -18.07
C PRO A 95 0.11 -24.19 -17.30
N VAL A 96 -0.97 -23.48 -17.54
CA VAL A 96 -2.25 -23.54 -16.83
C VAL A 96 -2.86 -24.96 -16.78
N ASN A 97 -2.41 -25.88 -17.67
CA ASN A 97 -3.06 -27.18 -17.89
C ASN A 97 -2.25 -28.40 -17.42
N GLU A 98 -1.00 -28.25 -17.04
CA GLU A 98 -0.15 -29.42 -16.74
C GLU A 98 0.00 -29.72 -15.25
N THR A 99 -0.31 -28.78 -14.37
CA THR A 99 -0.06 -28.90 -12.93
C THR A 99 -1.31 -29.20 -12.09
N GLY A 100 -2.50 -29.22 -12.71
CA GLY A 100 -3.77 -29.35 -11.98
C GLY A 100 -4.12 -28.15 -11.11
N GLU A 101 -3.46 -27.01 -11.34
CA GLU A 101 -3.71 -25.78 -10.59
C GLU A 101 -5.06 -25.16 -10.95
N ILE A 102 -5.74 -24.66 -9.96
CA ILE A 102 -7.02 -23.98 -10.14
C ILE A 102 -6.76 -22.57 -10.67
N VAL A 103 -7.14 -22.32 -11.92
CA VAL A 103 -7.23 -21.00 -12.51
C VAL A 103 -8.70 -20.64 -12.61
N LEU A 104 -9.08 -19.44 -12.21
CA LEU A 104 -10.46 -19.00 -12.34
C LEU A 104 -10.87 -19.00 -13.81
N SER A 105 -12.09 -19.44 -14.11
CA SER A 105 -12.61 -19.52 -15.49
C SER A 105 -12.72 -18.17 -16.19
N ARG A 106 -12.63 -17.09 -15.45
CA ARG A 106 -12.67 -15.70 -15.93
C ARG A 106 -11.97 -14.77 -14.94
N VAL A 107 -11.47 -13.63 -15.41
CA VAL A 107 -10.96 -12.57 -14.55
C VAL A 107 -12.10 -11.99 -13.72
N VAL A 108 -11.91 -11.96 -12.41
CA VAL A 108 -12.88 -11.43 -11.44
C VAL A 108 -12.19 -10.33 -10.64
N VAL A 109 -12.85 -9.19 -10.49
CA VAL A 109 -12.42 -8.16 -9.54
C VAL A 109 -13.03 -8.51 -8.17
N PRO A 110 -12.22 -8.93 -7.20
CA PRO A 110 -12.73 -9.31 -5.89
C PRO A 110 -13.10 -8.09 -5.08
N GLU A 111 -14.00 -8.23 -4.12
CA GLU A 111 -14.28 -7.16 -3.14
C GLU A 111 -13.12 -6.99 -2.16
N TYR A 112 -12.52 -8.09 -1.73
CA TYR A 112 -11.39 -8.15 -0.81
C TYR A 112 -10.28 -9.03 -1.36
N ILE A 113 -9.07 -8.69 -0.97
CA ILE A 113 -7.89 -9.53 -1.14
C ILE A 113 -7.22 -9.76 0.22
N ILE A 114 -6.49 -10.85 0.34
CA ILE A 114 -5.72 -11.16 1.55
C ILE A 114 -4.27 -10.77 1.28
N VAL A 115 -3.80 -9.77 2.00
CA VAL A 115 -2.41 -9.29 1.93
C VAL A 115 -1.61 -9.93 3.05
N HIS A 116 -0.57 -10.64 2.70
CA HIS A 116 0.43 -11.17 3.61
C HIS A 116 1.52 -10.10 3.84
N ASP A 117 1.62 -9.59 5.05
CA ASP A 117 2.49 -8.44 5.36
C ASP A 117 3.95 -8.84 5.59
N GLY A 118 4.55 -9.41 4.57
CA GLY A 118 5.92 -9.92 4.60
C GLY A 118 6.30 -10.64 3.31
N SER A 119 7.41 -11.36 3.35
CA SER A 119 7.80 -12.26 2.25
C SER A 119 6.94 -13.53 2.23
N PRO A 120 6.76 -14.21 1.09
CA PRO A 120 5.89 -15.40 1.02
C PRO A 120 6.37 -16.58 1.89
N ARG A 121 7.61 -16.53 2.40
CA ARG A 121 8.19 -17.56 3.27
C ARG A 121 8.15 -17.18 4.75
N ASP A 122 7.78 -15.97 5.10
CA ASP A 122 7.71 -15.51 6.47
C ASP A 122 6.42 -16.03 7.12
N SER A 123 6.53 -17.09 7.89
CA SER A 123 5.40 -17.67 8.62
C SER A 123 4.96 -16.86 9.83
N THR A 124 5.67 -15.80 10.20
CA THR A 124 5.34 -14.92 11.33
C THR A 124 4.56 -13.69 10.89
N ALA A 125 4.60 -13.38 9.59
CA ALA A 125 3.88 -12.26 9.02
C ALA A 125 2.36 -12.45 9.07
N GLN A 126 1.65 -11.36 9.33
CA GLN A 126 0.19 -11.38 9.46
C GLN A 126 -0.51 -11.25 8.11
N ASN A 127 -1.68 -11.86 7.99
CA ASN A 127 -2.58 -11.70 6.86
C ASN A 127 -3.65 -10.66 7.16
N TYR A 128 -3.85 -9.72 6.23
CA TYR A 128 -4.86 -8.68 6.34
C TYR A 128 -5.89 -8.78 5.22
N TYR A 129 -7.17 -8.76 5.60
CA TYR A 129 -8.28 -8.64 4.64
C TYR A 129 -8.45 -7.17 4.26
N VAL A 130 -8.12 -6.84 3.02
CA VAL A 130 -8.12 -5.47 2.51
C VAL A 130 -9.11 -5.35 1.36
N LYS A 131 -9.97 -4.32 1.37
CA LYS A 131 -10.81 -4.03 0.21
C LYS A 131 -9.94 -3.80 -1.01
N TYR A 132 -10.30 -4.37 -2.14
CA TYR A 132 -9.52 -4.27 -3.37
C TYR A 132 -9.18 -2.82 -3.73
N LYS A 133 -10.16 -1.92 -3.67
CA LYS A 133 -9.92 -0.49 -3.95
C LYS A 133 -8.94 0.15 -2.99
N ASP A 134 -9.02 -0.18 -1.69
CA ASP A 134 -8.13 0.38 -0.67
C ASP A 134 -6.71 -0.17 -0.83
N TYR A 135 -6.57 -1.42 -1.26
CA TYR A 135 -5.28 -2.01 -1.61
C TYR A 135 -4.63 -1.25 -2.78
N ILE A 136 -5.36 -1.04 -3.88
CA ILE A 136 -4.84 -0.32 -5.06
C ILE A 136 -4.40 1.10 -4.71
N LYS A 137 -5.21 1.84 -3.94
CA LYS A 137 -4.88 3.19 -3.49
C LYS A 137 -3.62 3.21 -2.62
N ASN A 138 -3.48 2.26 -1.71
CA ASN A 138 -2.34 2.11 -0.81
C ASN A 138 -1.05 1.82 -1.61
N VAL A 139 -1.09 0.82 -2.47
CA VAL A 139 0.04 0.46 -3.34
C VAL A 139 0.43 1.63 -4.24
N ALA A 140 -0.51 2.23 -4.93
CA ALA A 140 -0.21 3.37 -5.80
C ALA A 140 0.40 4.53 -5.01
N SER A 141 -0.10 4.84 -3.81
CA SER A 141 0.49 5.87 -2.94
C SER A 141 1.87 5.49 -2.39
N SER A 142 2.28 4.23 -2.47
CA SER A 142 3.59 3.73 -2.04
C SER A 142 4.59 3.60 -3.17
N GLU A 143 4.16 3.49 -4.42
CA GLU A 143 4.99 3.15 -5.58
C GLU A 143 5.07 4.22 -6.65
N ILE A 144 4.17 5.22 -6.65
CA ILE A 144 4.20 6.34 -7.58
C ILE A 144 3.98 7.66 -6.85
N TYR A 145 4.56 8.75 -7.34
CA TYR A 145 4.33 10.04 -6.74
C TYR A 145 2.99 10.65 -7.20
N ALA A 146 2.22 11.12 -6.22
CA ALA A 146 0.91 11.75 -6.45
C ALA A 146 0.98 13.10 -7.21
N THR A 147 2.19 13.62 -7.41
CA THR A 147 2.51 14.83 -8.18
C THR A 147 2.67 14.57 -9.67
N TRP A 148 2.75 13.31 -10.09
CA TRP A 148 2.91 12.98 -11.51
C TRP A 148 1.66 13.37 -12.33
N PRO A 149 1.80 13.56 -13.65
CA PRO A 149 0.67 13.83 -14.53
C PRO A 149 -0.44 12.77 -14.41
N ASP A 150 -1.70 13.19 -14.47
CA ASP A 150 -2.86 12.31 -14.30
C ASP A 150 -2.81 11.06 -15.19
N ASP A 151 -2.40 11.21 -16.44
CA ASP A 151 -2.32 10.06 -17.37
C ASP A 151 -1.23 9.07 -16.96
N THR A 152 -0.12 9.56 -16.41
CA THR A 152 0.94 8.72 -15.86
C THR A 152 0.45 7.96 -14.62
N ILE A 153 -0.24 8.65 -13.71
CA ILE A 153 -0.86 8.03 -12.53
C ILE A 153 -1.84 6.94 -12.96
N ARG A 154 -2.74 7.23 -13.90
CA ARG A 154 -3.74 6.27 -14.39
C ARG A 154 -3.10 5.05 -15.04
N ALA A 155 -2.07 5.24 -15.88
CA ALA A 155 -1.36 4.14 -16.53
C ALA A 155 -0.71 3.20 -15.50
N ASN A 156 -0.07 3.76 -14.47
CA ASN A 156 0.53 2.97 -13.38
C ASN A 156 -0.52 2.25 -12.53
N ILE A 157 -1.64 2.91 -12.21
CA ILE A 157 -2.75 2.25 -11.49
C ILE A 157 -3.29 1.06 -12.28
N LEU A 158 -3.47 1.18 -13.59
CA LEU A 158 -3.91 0.07 -14.45
C LEU A 158 -2.89 -1.08 -14.45
N ALA A 159 -1.59 -0.78 -14.45
CA ALA A 159 -0.54 -1.80 -14.34
C ALA A 159 -0.61 -2.52 -12.97
N ILE A 160 -0.75 -1.78 -11.87
CA ILE A 160 -0.92 -2.32 -10.52
C ILE A 160 -2.17 -3.22 -10.45
N MET A 161 -3.29 -2.76 -11.01
CA MET A 161 -4.53 -3.54 -11.07
C MET A 161 -4.35 -4.83 -11.86
N SER A 162 -3.71 -4.76 -13.02
CA SER A 162 -3.47 -5.92 -13.89
C SER A 162 -2.61 -6.97 -13.19
N PHE A 163 -1.53 -6.55 -12.55
CA PHE A 163 -0.69 -7.44 -11.78
C PHE A 163 -1.44 -8.09 -10.61
N THR A 164 -2.19 -7.30 -9.85
CA THR A 164 -2.98 -7.80 -8.72
C THR A 164 -4.03 -8.80 -9.17
N LEU A 165 -4.75 -8.51 -10.27
CA LEU A 165 -5.75 -9.42 -10.83
C LEU A 165 -5.13 -10.69 -11.38
N ASN A 166 -3.89 -10.65 -11.88
CA ASN A 166 -3.16 -11.86 -12.25
C ASN A 166 -2.94 -12.77 -11.03
N ARG A 167 -2.55 -12.21 -9.87
CA ARG A 167 -2.40 -12.98 -8.61
C ARG A 167 -3.71 -13.65 -8.17
N VAL A 168 -4.84 -12.93 -8.33
CA VAL A 168 -6.17 -13.45 -8.05
C VAL A 168 -6.57 -14.54 -9.06
N TYR A 169 -6.44 -14.23 -10.35
CA TYR A 169 -6.88 -15.11 -11.44
C TYR A 169 -6.14 -16.45 -11.47
N THR A 170 -4.82 -16.43 -11.25
CA THR A 170 -3.97 -17.62 -11.26
C THR A 170 -3.94 -18.35 -9.93
N GLU A 171 -4.61 -17.83 -8.90
CA GLU A 171 -4.49 -18.36 -7.52
C GLU A 171 -3.03 -18.54 -7.09
N TRP A 172 -2.16 -17.60 -7.49
CA TRP A 172 -0.69 -17.70 -7.50
C TRP A 172 -0.08 -18.27 -6.23
N TYR A 173 -0.51 -17.75 -5.07
CA TYR A 173 -0.02 -18.23 -3.78
C TYR A 173 -0.86 -19.38 -3.22
N ARG A 174 -2.17 -19.39 -3.47
CA ARG A 174 -3.07 -20.45 -3.01
C ARG A 174 -2.73 -21.78 -3.65
N ASN A 175 -2.40 -21.81 -4.93
CA ASN A 175 -1.90 -23.00 -5.62
C ASN A 175 -0.57 -23.52 -5.06
N LYS A 176 0.14 -22.72 -4.26
CA LYS A 176 1.36 -23.09 -3.54
C LYS A 176 1.09 -23.41 -2.05
N GLY A 177 -0.16 -23.66 -1.68
CA GLY A 177 -0.58 -24.00 -0.33
C GLY A 177 -0.55 -22.84 0.66
N LYS A 178 -0.60 -21.58 0.18
CA LYS A 178 -0.69 -20.39 1.01
C LYS A 178 -2.14 -19.95 1.19
N ASP A 179 -2.42 -19.26 2.28
CA ASP A 179 -3.74 -18.76 2.67
C ASP A 179 -3.95 -17.26 2.36
N PHE A 180 -3.12 -16.69 1.48
CA PHE A 180 -3.18 -15.29 1.08
C PHE A 180 -3.17 -15.12 -0.46
N THR A 181 -3.58 -13.95 -0.90
CA THR A 181 -3.68 -13.60 -2.34
C THR A 181 -2.38 -13.00 -2.87
N ILE A 182 -1.75 -12.13 -2.10
CA ILE A 182 -0.61 -11.31 -2.50
C ILE A 182 0.24 -10.94 -1.27
N THR A 183 1.51 -10.61 -1.47
CA THR A 183 2.39 -10.16 -0.39
C THR A 183 2.57 -8.64 -0.39
N SER A 184 3.10 -8.07 0.71
CA SER A 184 3.52 -6.67 0.80
C SER A 184 4.99 -6.46 0.42
N SER A 185 5.69 -7.51 -0.01
CA SER A 185 7.12 -7.47 -0.32
C SER A 185 7.41 -7.02 -1.74
N THR A 186 8.19 -5.94 -1.87
CA THR A 186 8.63 -5.43 -3.19
C THR A 186 9.46 -6.42 -3.99
N ALA A 187 10.11 -7.38 -3.34
CA ALA A 187 10.87 -8.43 -4.01
C ALA A 187 9.97 -9.40 -4.79
N TYR A 188 8.72 -9.55 -4.38
CA TYR A 188 7.77 -10.51 -4.98
C TYR A 188 6.58 -9.81 -5.65
N ASP A 189 5.98 -8.86 -4.97
CA ASP A 189 4.75 -8.20 -5.38
C ASP A 189 4.87 -6.68 -5.26
N HIS A 190 3.80 -6.00 -4.85
CA HIS A 190 3.73 -4.57 -4.63
C HIS A 190 3.98 -4.19 -3.18
N LYS A 191 4.40 -2.94 -2.94
CA LYS A 191 4.50 -2.40 -1.59
C LYS A 191 3.15 -1.96 -1.07
N TRP A 192 2.54 -2.79 -0.26
CA TRP A 192 1.43 -2.40 0.60
C TRP A 192 1.94 -2.08 2.00
N ILE A 193 1.44 -1.00 2.62
CA ILE A 193 1.88 -0.56 3.94
C ILE A 193 0.66 -0.34 4.83
N ARG A 194 0.62 -1.04 5.96
CA ARG A 194 -0.45 -0.85 6.93
C ARG A 194 -0.41 0.57 7.52
N GLY A 195 -1.54 1.28 7.50
CA GLY A 195 -1.65 2.63 8.05
C GLY A 195 -1.15 3.75 7.12
N ARG A 196 -0.79 3.44 5.88
CA ARG A 196 -0.35 4.43 4.90
C ARG A 196 -1.42 5.47 4.61
N ASN A 197 -1.03 6.75 4.57
CA ASN A 197 -1.84 7.80 3.98
C ASN A 197 -1.93 7.61 2.45
N VAL A 198 -3.05 8.00 1.89
CA VAL A 198 -3.29 7.99 0.44
C VAL A 198 -3.47 9.43 -0.07
N PHE A 199 -3.31 9.62 -1.38
CA PHE A 199 -3.41 10.94 -2.00
C PHE A 199 -4.70 11.07 -2.80
N ASP A 200 -5.28 12.28 -2.80
CA ASP A 200 -6.53 12.58 -3.51
C ASP A 200 -6.39 12.32 -5.02
N SER A 201 -5.28 12.74 -5.65
CA SER A 201 -5.00 12.52 -7.07
C SER A 201 -4.96 11.04 -7.47
N ILE A 202 -4.57 10.15 -6.55
CA ILE A 202 -4.55 8.69 -6.74
C ILE A 202 -5.92 8.07 -6.44
N SER A 203 -6.76 8.74 -5.65
CA SER A 203 -8.02 8.18 -5.14
C SER A 203 -9.24 8.45 -6.01
N ARG A 204 -9.09 9.27 -7.04
CA ARG A 204 -10.15 9.67 -8.00
C ARG A 204 -10.68 8.57 -8.89
#